data_30b0e2e2c552dc118970328b07c73cda
#
_entry.id   30b0e2e2c552dc118970328b07c73cda
#
_cell.length_a   1.000
_cell.length_b   1.000
_cell.length_c   1.000
_cell.angle_alpha   90.00
_cell.angle_beta   90.00
_cell.angle_gamma   90.00
#
_symmetry.space_group_name_H-M   'P 1'
#
loop_
_entity.id
_entity.type
_entity.pdbx_description
1 polymer ?
#
loop_
_entity_poly.entity_id
_entity_poly.type
_entity_poly.pdbx_seq_one_letter_code
_entity_poly.pdbx_strand_id
1 'polypeptide(L)'
;VDETQQRSLDDRRADIAIIGVACRFPGANDYREFWNNLIGNVSSIQEVPSWRWDKRKFYSPNRGEENKTVSKWGGFIDGIDLFDAPFFKISRREAEFMDPQQRLMLELAWACFEDAGYAPSSFQASRTGVYVGVFNFDYKELVEKSVASIEGHMSTGLYNALIPNRISYFFNLSGPSIPVDTACSSSLVALHEAAQALRCGECETALVGGVNLLCTPTHFISFSKMGMLSRDGVCRTFDDKANGYVRGEGAALVLLKPLDRAIRDDDRIWGVIRGTAVNHGGKVDTLTTPSDVAQGEVIAEAWGRAGIAPHEIDYVEAHGTGTAKGDPIEISGLKRAFSSLALRHGIEVPEHCCGLGSVKANIGHLEAAAGMAGLIKTLLCMRHGSLPALTHFTKLNPRIDFAGTPFYVVDRQQAWPRRADAGGGMLPRRAGVSSFGFGGVNAHVVIEEHVAAERASAAATKGPALVVLSAKTGERLCEQAANLLAALSRFAESDLAGIA
;
A
#
# COMPACT_ATOMS: atom_id res chain seq x y z
N VAL A 1 41.15 -7.22 -1.44
CA VAL A 1 39.68 -7.18 -1.67
C VAL A 1 39.37 -5.71 -1.90
N ASP A 2 38.94 -5.39 -3.11
CA ASP A 2 38.65 -4.03 -3.57
C ASP A 2 37.52 -3.41 -2.73
N GLU A 3 37.70 -2.17 -2.25
CA GLU A 3 36.68 -1.43 -1.46
C GLU A 3 35.34 -1.37 -2.17
N THR A 4 35.33 -1.44 -3.51
CA THR A 4 34.14 -1.52 -4.35
C THR A 4 33.41 -2.85 -4.21
N GLN A 5 34.12 -3.98 -4.05
CA GLN A 5 33.52 -5.29 -3.78
C GLN A 5 33.02 -5.41 -2.34
N GLN A 6 33.72 -4.80 -1.38
CA GLN A 6 33.28 -4.78 0.03
C GLN A 6 32.01 -3.95 0.21
N ARG A 7 31.90 -2.77 -0.45
CA ARG A 7 30.66 -1.99 -0.50
C ARG A 7 29.51 -2.76 -1.18
N SER A 8 29.76 -3.51 -2.25
CA SER A 8 28.74 -4.30 -2.94
C SER A 8 28.19 -5.46 -2.10
N LEU A 9 28.99 -6.00 -1.18
CA LEU A 9 28.58 -7.05 -0.23
C LEU A 9 27.86 -6.48 1.00
N ASP A 10 28.25 -5.29 1.47
CA ASP A 10 27.58 -4.59 2.56
C ASP A 10 26.22 -3.99 2.09
N ASP A 11 26.13 -3.50 0.84
CA ASP A 11 24.87 -3.06 0.24
C ASP A 11 23.86 -4.20 0.05
N ARG A 12 24.29 -5.41 -0.28
CA ARG A 12 23.39 -6.60 -0.38
C ARG A 12 22.85 -7.06 0.98
N ARG A 13 23.55 -6.78 2.09
CA ARG A 13 23.06 -7.01 3.45
C ARG A 13 21.93 -6.07 3.84
N ALA A 14 21.64 -5.08 3.03
CA ALA A 14 20.66 -4.04 3.29
C ALA A 14 19.26 -4.26 2.65
N ASP A 15 19.06 -5.38 1.94
CA ASP A 15 17.77 -5.72 1.33
C ASP A 15 16.75 -6.13 2.40
N ILE A 16 15.50 -5.69 2.20
CA ILE A 16 14.42 -5.93 3.17
C ILE A 16 13.35 -6.82 2.53
N ALA A 17 13.09 -7.96 3.15
CA ALA A 17 12.02 -8.86 2.75
C ALA A 17 10.66 -8.37 3.30
N ILE A 18 9.62 -8.50 2.49
CA ILE A 18 8.23 -8.42 2.92
C ILE A 18 7.77 -9.85 3.16
N ILE A 19 7.47 -10.21 4.42
CA ILE A 19 7.15 -11.58 4.82
C ILE A 19 5.67 -11.78 5.17
N GLY A 20 4.92 -10.70 5.41
CA GLY A 20 3.49 -10.74 5.70
C GLY A 20 2.75 -9.56 5.08
N VAL A 21 1.49 -9.77 4.71
CA VAL A 21 0.61 -8.78 4.08
C VAL A 21 -0.81 -8.91 4.62
N ALA A 22 -1.39 -7.78 5.03
CA ALA A 22 -2.82 -7.71 5.36
C ALA A 22 -3.40 -6.39 4.83
N CYS A 23 -4.63 -6.43 4.30
CA CYS A 23 -5.31 -5.24 3.81
C CYS A 23 -6.83 -5.35 3.87
N ARG A 24 -7.48 -4.19 3.94
CA ARG A 24 -8.90 -3.97 3.64
C ARG A 24 -9.02 -2.77 2.74
N PHE A 25 -9.59 -2.99 1.56
CA PHE A 25 -9.79 -1.97 0.54
C PHE A 25 -11.25 -1.94 0.09
N PRO A 26 -11.71 -0.89 -0.61
CA PRO A 26 -13.06 -0.84 -1.14
C PRO A 26 -13.39 -2.09 -1.98
N GLY A 27 -14.46 -2.79 -1.59
CA GLY A 27 -14.89 -4.03 -2.24
C GLY A 27 -13.99 -5.24 -2.00
N ALA A 28 -13.05 -5.19 -1.04
CA ALA A 28 -12.14 -6.30 -0.74
C ALA A 28 -11.74 -6.32 0.74
N ASN A 29 -12.02 -7.43 1.42
CA ASN A 29 -11.69 -7.64 2.83
C ASN A 29 -10.28 -8.23 3.03
N ASP A 30 -9.69 -8.80 1.98
CA ASP A 30 -8.32 -9.31 1.98
C ASP A 30 -7.65 -9.10 0.60
N TYR A 31 -6.38 -9.46 0.50
CA TYR A 31 -5.62 -9.32 -0.74
C TYR A 31 -6.07 -10.29 -1.85
N ARG A 32 -6.81 -11.37 -1.56
CA ARG A 32 -7.33 -12.33 -2.55
C ARG A 32 -8.55 -11.74 -3.25
N GLU A 33 -9.49 -11.20 -2.46
CA GLU A 33 -10.63 -10.46 -3.02
C GLU A 33 -10.14 -9.24 -3.81
N PHE A 34 -9.15 -8.53 -3.28
CA PHE A 34 -8.53 -7.41 -3.98
C PHE A 34 -7.93 -7.82 -5.34
N TRP A 35 -7.19 -8.92 -5.39
CA TRP A 35 -6.66 -9.43 -6.64
C TRP A 35 -7.75 -9.80 -7.64
N ASN A 36 -8.81 -10.48 -7.20
CA ASN A 36 -9.94 -10.84 -8.06
C ASN A 36 -10.61 -9.60 -8.66
N ASN A 37 -10.76 -8.53 -7.86
CA ASN A 37 -11.30 -7.26 -8.34
C ASN A 37 -10.38 -6.58 -9.36
N LEU A 38 -9.06 -6.61 -9.14
CA LEU A 38 -8.08 -6.05 -10.08
C LEU A 38 -8.12 -6.76 -11.44
N ILE A 39 -8.07 -8.09 -11.44
CA ILE A 39 -8.13 -8.89 -12.68
C ILE A 39 -9.50 -8.80 -13.35
N GLY A 40 -10.58 -8.71 -12.57
CA GLY A 40 -11.94 -8.46 -13.07
C GLY A 40 -12.16 -7.03 -13.58
N ASN A 41 -11.15 -6.16 -13.51
CA ASN A 41 -11.23 -4.74 -13.88
C ASN A 41 -12.40 -4.01 -13.15
N VAL A 42 -12.64 -4.38 -11.88
CA VAL A 42 -13.74 -3.86 -11.07
C VAL A 42 -13.38 -2.47 -10.55
N SER A 43 -14.32 -1.53 -10.66
CA SER A 43 -14.29 -0.25 -9.94
C SER A 43 -15.16 -0.37 -8.69
N SER A 44 -14.57 -0.15 -7.52
CA SER A 44 -15.27 -0.18 -6.22
C SER A 44 -15.71 1.20 -5.75
N ILE A 45 -15.79 2.17 -6.67
CA ILE A 45 -16.28 3.52 -6.38
C ILE A 45 -17.80 3.51 -6.36
N GLN A 46 -18.36 4.13 -5.34
CA GLN A 46 -19.80 4.25 -5.13
C GLN A 46 -20.20 5.64 -4.60
N GLU A 47 -21.46 5.95 -4.60
CA GLU A 47 -21.96 7.16 -3.93
C GLU A 47 -21.74 7.02 -2.41
N VAL A 48 -21.45 8.14 -1.75
CA VAL A 48 -21.32 8.18 -0.28
C VAL A 48 -22.51 7.51 0.38
N PRO A 49 -22.29 6.45 1.19
CA PRO A 49 -23.36 5.78 1.91
C PRO A 49 -24.06 6.73 2.89
N SER A 50 -25.37 6.60 3.02
CA SER A 50 -26.17 7.49 3.89
C SER A 50 -25.77 7.43 5.37
N TRP A 51 -25.16 6.34 5.79
CA TRP A 51 -24.65 6.14 7.14
C TRP A 51 -23.23 6.73 7.37
N ARG A 52 -22.56 7.23 6.34
CA ARG A 52 -21.37 8.08 6.49
C ARG A 52 -21.79 9.54 6.73
N TRP A 53 -22.46 10.12 5.77
CA TRP A 53 -23.06 11.46 5.87
C TRP A 53 -24.15 11.68 4.81
N ASP A 54 -25.09 12.58 5.10
CA ASP A 54 -26.21 12.88 4.21
C ASP A 54 -25.77 13.75 3.02
N LYS A 55 -25.55 13.11 1.87
CA LYS A 55 -25.14 13.79 0.62
C LYS A 55 -26.11 14.90 0.19
N ARG A 56 -27.42 14.81 0.51
CA ARG A 56 -28.40 15.86 0.18
C ARG A 56 -28.08 17.19 0.88
N LYS A 57 -27.45 17.12 2.06
CA LYS A 57 -27.03 18.30 2.82
C LYS A 57 -25.73 18.92 2.31
N PHE A 58 -24.81 18.14 1.77
CA PHE A 58 -23.44 18.56 1.51
C PHE A 58 -23.02 18.53 0.04
N TYR A 59 -23.79 17.91 -0.84
CA TYR A 59 -23.51 17.87 -2.28
C TYR A 59 -24.18 19.01 -3.03
N SER A 60 -23.48 19.62 -3.97
CA SER A 60 -24.01 20.49 -5.02
C SER A 60 -23.18 20.38 -6.29
N PRO A 61 -23.77 20.37 -7.48
CA PRO A 61 -23.03 20.44 -8.74
C PRO A 61 -22.31 21.78 -8.94
N ASN A 62 -22.71 22.81 -8.20
CA ASN A 62 -22.18 24.17 -8.30
C ASN A 62 -20.97 24.38 -7.40
N ARG A 63 -19.79 24.64 -7.99
CA ARG A 63 -18.53 24.84 -7.22
C ARG A 63 -18.55 26.00 -6.23
N GLY A 64 -19.33 27.03 -6.52
CA GLY A 64 -19.38 28.25 -5.70
C GLY A 64 -20.22 28.12 -4.43
N GLU A 65 -21.03 27.09 -4.31
CA GLU A 65 -21.98 26.96 -3.21
C GLU A 65 -21.25 26.71 -1.89
N GLU A 66 -21.65 27.48 -0.86
CA GLU A 66 -20.98 27.45 0.44
C GLU A 66 -21.25 26.11 1.15
N ASN A 67 -20.21 25.57 1.81
CA ASN A 67 -20.27 24.32 2.55
C ASN A 67 -20.77 23.10 1.75
N LYS A 68 -20.56 23.10 0.42
CA LYS A 68 -20.89 21.99 -0.48
C LYS A 68 -19.66 21.43 -1.17
N THR A 69 -19.73 20.13 -1.46
CA THR A 69 -18.80 19.41 -2.32
C THR A 69 -19.42 19.17 -3.70
N VAL A 70 -18.62 19.19 -4.76
CA VAL A 70 -19.04 18.80 -6.11
C VAL A 70 -18.92 17.30 -6.36
N SER A 71 -18.37 16.54 -5.42
CA SER A 71 -18.24 15.08 -5.50
C SER A 71 -19.05 14.43 -4.39
N LYS A 72 -19.81 13.42 -4.76
CA LYS A 72 -20.57 12.55 -3.86
C LYS A 72 -20.12 11.10 -3.95
N TRP A 73 -18.93 10.88 -4.47
CA TRP A 73 -18.38 9.58 -4.80
C TRP A 73 -17.16 9.27 -3.94
N GLY A 74 -16.96 7.99 -3.63
CA GLY A 74 -15.78 7.52 -2.90
C GLY A 74 -15.65 6.00 -2.96
N GLY A 75 -14.46 5.51 -2.64
CA GLY A 75 -14.22 4.12 -2.32
C GLY A 75 -14.44 3.91 -0.82
N PHE A 76 -15.41 3.10 -0.42
CA PHE A 76 -15.74 2.89 1.01
C PHE A 76 -15.51 1.45 1.43
N ILE A 77 -15.09 1.28 2.68
CA ILE A 77 -14.98 -0.03 3.35
C ILE A 77 -16.23 -0.25 4.18
N ASP A 78 -16.79 -1.45 4.10
CA ASP A 78 -17.91 -1.85 4.97
C ASP A 78 -17.44 -2.21 6.39
N GLY A 79 -18.34 -2.06 7.36
CA GLY A 79 -18.14 -2.53 8.74
C GLY A 79 -17.04 -1.80 9.52
N ILE A 80 -16.72 -0.53 9.21
CA ILE A 80 -15.72 0.24 9.98
C ILE A 80 -16.19 0.57 11.41
N ASP A 81 -17.47 0.45 11.67
CA ASP A 81 -18.10 0.55 12.99
C ASP A 81 -17.98 -0.72 13.82
N LEU A 82 -17.67 -1.86 13.19
CA LEU A 82 -17.50 -3.14 13.84
C LEU A 82 -16.09 -3.30 14.41
N PHE A 83 -15.99 -3.96 15.56
CA PHE A 83 -14.71 -4.26 16.21
C PHE A 83 -14.88 -5.35 17.27
N ASP A 84 -14.00 -6.34 17.28
CA ASP A 84 -13.99 -7.38 18.34
C ASP A 84 -13.26 -6.87 19.59
N ALA A 85 -13.85 -5.90 20.29
CA ALA A 85 -13.29 -5.30 21.50
C ALA A 85 -12.91 -6.33 22.58
N PRO A 86 -13.73 -7.37 22.87
CA PRO A 86 -13.38 -8.42 23.84
C PRO A 86 -12.13 -9.21 23.43
N PHE A 87 -11.93 -9.47 22.14
CA PHE A 87 -10.73 -10.15 21.63
C PHE A 87 -9.47 -9.36 22.00
N PHE A 88 -9.49 -8.06 21.81
CA PHE A 88 -8.39 -7.14 22.11
C PHE A 88 -8.35 -6.69 23.58
N LYS A 89 -9.22 -7.23 24.46
CA LYS A 89 -9.32 -6.87 25.87
C LYS A 89 -9.60 -5.38 26.09
N ILE A 90 -10.37 -4.77 25.20
CA ILE A 90 -10.78 -3.37 25.23
C ILE A 90 -12.22 -3.31 25.73
N SER A 91 -12.51 -2.40 26.66
CA SER A 91 -13.88 -2.21 27.14
C SER A 91 -14.77 -1.62 26.03
N ARG A 92 -16.07 -1.89 26.09
CA ARG A 92 -17.03 -1.29 25.15
C ARG A 92 -16.94 0.23 25.16
N ARG A 93 -16.84 0.84 26.34
CA ARG A 93 -16.75 2.31 26.49
C ARG A 93 -15.51 2.88 25.85
N GLU A 94 -14.37 2.26 26.03
CA GLU A 94 -13.13 2.66 25.36
C GLU A 94 -13.25 2.50 23.84
N ALA A 95 -13.77 1.36 23.36
CA ALA A 95 -13.93 1.08 21.95
C ALA A 95 -14.84 2.11 21.24
N GLU A 96 -15.86 2.63 21.90
CA GLU A 96 -16.74 3.68 21.38
C GLU A 96 -16.01 5.00 21.12
N PHE A 97 -14.97 5.33 21.91
CA PHE A 97 -14.14 6.52 21.70
C PHE A 97 -12.92 6.29 20.80
N MET A 98 -12.58 5.03 20.53
CA MET A 98 -11.46 4.73 19.63
C MET A 98 -11.81 5.09 18.18
N ASP A 99 -10.95 5.85 17.53
CA ASP A 99 -11.01 6.05 16.09
C ASP A 99 -11.07 4.70 15.38
N PRO A 100 -12.01 4.48 14.46
CA PRO A 100 -12.08 3.25 13.67
C PRO A 100 -10.76 2.88 13.00
N GLN A 101 -9.90 3.85 12.70
CA GLN A 101 -8.56 3.60 12.17
C GLN A 101 -7.69 2.80 13.16
N GLN A 102 -7.75 3.08 14.45
CA GLN A 102 -7.05 2.29 15.49
C GLN A 102 -7.56 0.85 15.55
N ARG A 103 -8.90 0.67 15.48
CA ARG A 103 -9.55 -0.63 15.54
C ARG A 103 -9.15 -1.50 14.35
N LEU A 104 -9.28 -0.95 13.15
CA LEU A 104 -8.95 -1.64 11.91
C LEU A 104 -7.46 -2.02 11.83
N MET A 105 -6.57 -1.14 12.27
CA MET A 105 -5.13 -1.42 12.26
C MET A 105 -4.72 -2.48 13.28
N LEU A 106 -5.42 -2.64 14.40
CA LEU A 106 -5.21 -3.76 15.33
C LEU A 106 -5.59 -5.10 14.70
N GLU A 107 -6.74 -5.17 14.02
CA GLU A 107 -7.19 -6.38 13.31
C GLU A 107 -6.23 -6.76 12.19
N LEU A 108 -5.79 -5.77 11.40
CA LEU A 108 -4.82 -6.01 10.32
C LEU A 108 -3.43 -6.39 10.83
N ALA A 109 -3.00 -5.87 11.99
CA ALA A 109 -1.72 -6.29 12.59
C ALA A 109 -1.75 -7.77 12.97
N TRP A 110 -2.86 -8.24 13.56
CA TRP A 110 -3.06 -9.66 13.83
C TRP A 110 -3.01 -10.48 12.55
N ALA A 111 -3.82 -10.12 11.55
CA ALA A 111 -3.86 -10.81 10.26
C ALA A 111 -2.50 -10.80 9.53
N CYS A 112 -1.71 -9.73 9.65
CA CYS A 112 -0.39 -9.63 9.04
C CYS A 112 0.62 -10.59 9.66
N PHE A 113 0.61 -10.79 10.99
CA PHE A 113 1.43 -11.81 11.66
C PHE A 113 1.01 -13.22 11.24
N GLU A 114 -0.30 -13.50 11.17
CA GLU A 114 -0.80 -14.80 10.71
C GLU A 114 -0.43 -15.06 9.24
N ASP A 115 -0.53 -14.06 8.36
CA ASP A 115 -0.12 -14.19 6.95
C ASP A 115 1.39 -14.47 6.82
N ALA A 116 2.21 -13.93 7.71
CA ALA A 116 3.64 -14.22 7.78
C ALA A 116 3.95 -15.62 8.34
N GLY A 117 2.95 -16.38 8.82
CA GLY A 117 3.13 -17.70 9.41
C GLY A 117 3.57 -17.69 10.88
N TYR A 118 3.44 -16.55 11.54
CA TYR A 118 3.84 -16.40 12.94
C TYR A 118 2.64 -16.30 13.88
N ALA A 119 2.73 -16.98 15.01
CA ALA A 119 1.83 -16.68 16.12
C ALA A 119 2.14 -15.27 16.65
N PRO A 120 1.14 -14.39 16.82
CA PRO A 120 1.40 -13.03 17.31
C PRO A 120 2.13 -12.99 18.66
N SER A 121 1.97 -14.03 19.49
CA SER A 121 2.66 -14.17 20.77
C SER A 121 4.19 -14.36 20.63
N SER A 122 4.68 -14.80 19.48
CA SER A 122 6.13 -14.96 19.23
C SER A 122 6.88 -13.63 19.12
N PHE A 123 6.15 -12.51 18.93
CA PHE A 123 6.72 -11.16 18.89
C PHE A 123 6.75 -10.45 20.24
N GLN A 124 6.21 -11.05 21.31
CA GLN A 124 6.22 -10.43 22.64
C GLN A 124 7.65 -10.06 23.10
N ALA A 125 7.79 -8.81 23.56
CA ALA A 125 9.04 -8.20 23.98
C ALA A 125 10.12 -8.12 22.86
N SER A 126 9.74 -8.35 21.60
CA SER A 126 10.66 -8.19 20.48
C SER A 126 10.90 -6.71 20.16
N ARG A 127 12.05 -6.45 19.54
CA ARG A 127 12.38 -5.12 18.99
C ARG A 127 11.71 -4.92 17.62
N THR A 128 10.38 -5.12 17.57
CA THR A 128 9.58 -4.88 16.37
C THR A 128 9.12 -3.42 16.34
N GLY A 129 9.46 -2.70 15.26
CA GLY A 129 8.98 -1.35 15.00
C GLY A 129 7.56 -1.34 14.44
N VAL A 130 6.82 -0.25 14.65
CA VAL A 130 5.49 -0.02 14.07
C VAL A 130 5.43 1.37 13.45
N TYR A 131 5.28 1.45 12.14
CA TYR A 131 5.29 2.69 11.37
C TYR A 131 4.01 2.80 10.55
N VAL A 132 3.16 3.78 10.83
CA VAL A 132 1.85 3.88 10.19
C VAL A 132 1.65 5.25 9.56
N GLY A 133 1.42 5.26 8.24
CA GLY A 133 0.98 6.43 7.50
C GLY A 133 -0.45 6.80 7.90
N VAL A 134 -0.63 8.04 8.33
CA VAL A 134 -1.90 8.60 8.81
C VAL A 134 -2.10 9.99 8.23
N PHE A 135 -3.34 10.46 8.17
CA PHE A 135 -3.66 11.81 7.70
C PHE A 135 -4.95 12.34 8.32
N ASN A 136 -5.98 11.50 8.43
CA ASN A 136 -7.36 11.91 8.69
C ASN A 136 -7.69 11.97 10.19
N PHE A 137 -8.54 12.94 10.57
CA PHE A 137 -9.06 13.16 11.93
C PHE A 137 -10.60 13.20 11.96
N ASP A 138 -11.26 12.66 10.96
CA ASP A 138 -12.71 12.76 10.79
C ASP A 138 -13.49 12.24 12.01
N TYR A 139 -13.02 11.15 12.63
CA TYR A 139 -13.69 10.57 13.79
C TYR A 139 -13.62 11.49 15.01
N LYS A 140 -12.51 12.20 15.20
CA LYS A 140 -12.38 13.22 16.25
C LYS A 140 -13.43 14.31 16.07
N GLU A 141 -13.64 14.79 14.85
CA GLU A 141 -14.69 15.77 14.54
C GLU A 141 -16.09 15.26 14.91
N LEU A 142 -16.40 13.99 14.61
CA LEU A 142 -17.67 13.37 14.96
C LEU A 142 -17.88 13.27 16.48
N VAL A 143 -16.87 12.80 17.21
CA VAL A 143 -16.95 12.64 18.65
C VAL A 143 -17.13 14.00 19.32
N GLU A 144 -16.31 15.01 18.98
CA GLU A 144 -16.39 16.35 19.57
C GLU A 144 -17.74 17.03 19.37
N LYS A 145 -18.43 16.73 18.26
CA LYS A 145 -19.80 17.25 18.00
C LYS A 145 -20.92 16.46 18.67
N SER A 146 -20.68 15.22 19.08
CA SER A 146 -21.72 14.31 19.57
C SER A 146 -21.69 14.06 21.07
N VAL A 147 -20.58 14.31 21.77
CA VAL A 147 -20.46 14.07 23.20
C VAL A 147 -20.97 15.24 24.03
N ALA A 148 -21.70 14.93 25.11
CA ALA A 148 -22.19 15.93 26.07
C ALA A 148 -21.10 16.38 27.07
N SER A 149 -20.07 15.55 27.28
CA SER A 149 -18.97 15.81 28.21
C SER A 149 -17.66 15.22 27.71
N ILE A 150 -16.54 15.84 28.07
CA ILE A 150 -15.20 15.34 27.77
C ILE A 150 -14.86 14.19 28.71
N GLU A 151 -14.40 13.07 28.15
CA GLU A 151 -14.00 11.88 28.89
C GLU A 151 -12.52 11.51 28.67
N GLY A 152 -11.92 10.82 29.64
CA GLY A 152 -10.51 10.39 29.58
C GLY A 152 -10.18 9.52 28.37
N HIS A 153 -11.10 8.67 27.93
CA HIS A 153 -10.92 7.80 26.75
C HIS A 153 -10.75 8.59 25.43
N MET A 154 -11.18 9.85 25.35
CA MET A 154 -10.96 10.71 24.19
C MET A 154 -9.46 10.95 23.93
N SER A 155 -8.65 11.06 25.00
CA SER A 155 -7.21 11.27 24.88
C SER A 155 -6.48 10.06 24.27
N THR A 156 -6.94 8.84 24.52
CA THR A 156 -6.33 7.63 23.96
C THR A 156 -7.03 7.15 22.67
N GLY A 157 -8.24 7.61 22.43
CA GLY A 157 -9.05 7.19 21.29
C GLY A 157 -8.88 8.05 20.03
N LEU A 158 -8.54 9.35 20.16
CA LEU A 158 -8.71 10.32 19.07
C LEU A 158 -7.41 10.87 18.48
N TYR A 159 -6.24 10.47 18.97
CA TYR A 159 -4.96 10.96 18.45
C TYR A 159 -4.28 9.93 17.55
N ASN A 160 -3.74 10.40 16.41
CA ASN A 160 -3.07 9.56 15.42
C ASN A 160 -1.84 8.81 16.01
N ALA A 161 -1.17 9.37 17.01
CA ALA A 161 -0.08 8.69 17.71
C ALA A 161 -0.50 7.33 18.29
N LEU A 162 -1.77 7.19 18.68
CA LEU A 162 -2.27 5.95 19.28
C LEU A 162 -2.53 4.84 18.26
N ILE A 163 -2.55 5.14 16.97
CA ILE A 163 -2.72 4.11 15.92
C ILE A 163 -1.56 3.11 15.98
N PRO A 164 -0.27 3.48 15.81
CA PRO A 164 0.84 2.56 15.97
C PRO A 164 1.05 2.13 17.42
N ASN A 165 0.88 3.05 18.39
CA ASN A 165 1.20 2.77 19.80
C ASN A 165 0.28 1.72 20.41
N ARG A 166 -0.99 1.66 19.99
CA ARG A 166 -1.92 0.64 20.45
C ARG A 166 -1.55 -0.74 19.92
N ILE A 167 -1.02 -0.83 18.72
CA ILE A 167 -0.46 -2.08 18.16
C ILE A 167 0.73 -2.51 19.03
N SER A 168 1.69 -1.61 19.23
CA SER A 168 2.87 -1.90 20.06
C SER A 168 2.48 -2.34 21.48
N TYR A 169 1.51 -1.65 22.09
CA TYR A 169 1.01 -1.98 23.43
C TYR A 169 0.35 -3.37 23.48
N PHE A 170 -0.57 -3.65 22.54
CA PHE A 170 -1.33 -4.91 22.53
C PHE A 170 -0.43 -6.14 22.31
N PHE A 171 0.52 -6.04 21.39
CA PHE A 171 1.45 -7.13 21.08
C PHE A 171 2.72 -7.10 21.95
N ASN A 172 2.85 -6.14 22.88
CA ASN A 172 4.04 -5.95 23.72
C ASN A 172 5.34 -5.82 22.89
N LEU A 173 5.34 -4.91 21.89
CA LEU A 173 6.48 -4.63 21.04
C LEU A 173 7.31 -3.49 21.60
N SER A 174 8.64 -3.57 21.51
CA SER A 174 9.58 -2.62 22.14
C SER A 174 10.40 -1.79 21.13
N GLY A 175 10.16 -1.95 19.83
CA GLY A 175 10.77 -1.13 18.77
C GLY A 175 10.12 0.27 18.66
N PRO A 176 10.63 1.13 17.76
CA PRO A 176 10.02 2.43 17.46
C PRO A 176 8.54 2.30 17.07
N SER A 177 7.70 3.25 17.52
CA SER A 177 6.26 3.24 17.26
C SER A 177 5.82 4.65 16.83
N ILE A 178 5.66 4.85 15.51
CA ILE A 178 5.65 6.18 14.89
C ILE A 178 4.50 6.33 13.91
N PRO A 179 3.60 7.33 14.10
CA PRO A 179 2.69 7.78 13.05
C PRO A 179 3.46 8.69 12.08
N VAL A 180 3.21 8.56 10.79
CA VAL A 180 3.84 9.38 9.75
C VAL A 180 2.74 10.13 8.99
N ASP A 181 2.79 11.45 8.99
CA ASP A 181 1.89 12.30 8.23
C ASP A 181 2.68 13.16 7.24
N THR A 182 2.63 12.75 5.98
CA THR A 182 3.13 13.48 4.81
C THR A 182 2.07 13.50 3.70
N ALA A 183 0.80 13.51 4.11
CA ALA A 183 -0.37 13.43 3.24
C ALA A 183 -0.37 12.14 2.38
N CYS A 184 -0.48 12.25 1.04
CA CYS A 184 -0.62 11.08 0.17
C CYS A 184 0.61 10.16 0.15
N SER A 185 1.79 10.64 0.54
CA SER A 185 3.03 9.86 0.60
C SER A 185 3.25 9.13 1.93
N SER A 186 2.41 9.36 2.94
CA SER A 186 2.62 8.93 4.34
C SER A 186 3.04 7.46 4.47
N SER A 187 2.35 6.52 3.83
CA SER A 187 2.65 5.10 3.97
C SER A 187 3.94 4.65 3.29
N LEU A 188 4.36 5.28 2.17
CA LEU A 188 5.66 4.98 1.58
C LEU A 188 6.81 5.67 2.33
N VAL A 189 6.56 6.84 2.94
CA VAL A 189 7.52 7.46 3.86
C VAL A 189 7.66 6.59 5.10
N ALA A 190 6.57 6.10 5.69
CA ALA A 190 6.61 5.14 6.80
C ALA A 190 7.41 3.88 6.45
N LEU A 191 7.28 3.38 5.21
CA LEU A 191 8.05 2.24 4.72
C LEU A 191 9.54 2.59 4.57
N HIS A 192 9.87 3.79 4.09
CA HIS A 192 11.25 4.27 4.01
C HIS A 192 11.89 4.32 5.40
N GLU A 193 11.24 4.96 6.38
CA GLU A 193 11.72 5.07 7.75
C GLU A 193 11.93 3.68 8.39
N ALA A 194 10.98 2.77 8.24
CA ALA A 194 11.10 1.40 8.73
C ALA A 194 12.26 0.63 8.09
N ALA A 195 12.44 0.78 6.76
CA ALA A 195 13.55 0.16 6.07
C ALA A 195 14.91 0.70 6.56
N GLN A 196 15.01 2.00 6.87
CA GLN A 196 16.20 2.59 7.45
C GLN A 196 16.44 2.07 8.88
N ALA A 197 15.39 2.03 9.72
CA ALA A 197 15.49 1.51 11.09
C ALA A 197 15.97 0.04 11.11
N LEU A 198 15.49 -0.79 10.18
CA LEU A 198 15.97 -2.17 10.02
C LEU A 198 17.45 -2.23 9.60
N ARG A 199 17.87 -1.39 8.64
CA ARG A 199 19.27 -1.31 8.18
C ARG A 199 20.21 -0.83 9.26
N CYS A 200 19.80 0.13 10.08
CA CYS A 200 20.57 0.66 11.20
C CYS A 200 20.51 -0.23 12.47
N GLY A 201 19.70 -1.29 12.46
CA GLY A 201 19.55 -2.18 13.62
C GLY A 201 18.76 -1.59 14.78
N GLU A 202 17.96 -0.54 14.56
CA GLU A 202 17.07 0.03 15.58
C GLU A 202 15.90 -0.90 15.91
N CYS A 203 15.48 -1.71 14.93
CA CYS A 203 14.53 -2.79 15.12
C CYS A 203 14.97 -4.05 14.34
N GLU A 204 14.38 -5.19 14.67
CA GLU A 204 14.70 -6.49 14.05
C GLU A 204 13.68 -6.92 13.02
N THR A 205 12.45 -6.47 13.19
CA THR A 205 11.31 -6.58 12.28
C THR A 205 10.51 -5.28 12.36
N ALA A 206 9.67 -5.00 11.37
CA ALA A 206 8.82 -3.83 11.40
C ALA A 206 7.43 -4.11 10.77
N LEU A 207 6.36 -3.74 11.47
CA LEU A 207 5.03 -3.59 10.91
C LEU A 207 4.93 -2.21 10.29
N VAL A 208 4.60 -2.16 9.01
CA VAL A 208 4.52 -0.90 8.26
C VAL A 208 3.23 -0.83 7.47
N GLY A 209 2.56 0.30 7.54
CA GLY A 209 1.33 0.44 6.76
C GLY A 209 0.80 1.85 6.66
N GLY A 210 -0.47 1.92 6.35
CA GLY A 210 -1.21 3.18 6.28
C GLY A 210 -2.70 2.93 6.39
N VAL A 211 -3.40 3.94 6.88
CA VAL A 211 -4.85 3.91 7.05
C VAL A 211 -5.48 5.24 6.70
N ASN A 212 -6.65 5.20 6.09
CA ASN A 212 -7.48 6.36 5.78
C ASN A 212 -8.96 5.97 5.81
N LEU A 213 -9.78 6.66 6.59
CA LEU A 213 -11.23 6.49 6.64
C LEU A 213 -11.93 7.84 6.45
N LEU A 214 -13.10 7.82 5.81
CA LEU A 214 -13.85 9.00 5.37
C LEU A 214 -15.17 9.13 6.15
N CYS A 215 -15.10 9.63 7.38
CA CYS A 215 -16.25 9.67 8.28
C CYS A 215 -17.08 10.96 8.18
N THR A 216 -16.51 12.06 7.64
CA THR A 216 -17.19 13.37 7.57
C THR A 216 -17.12 13.99 6.17
N PRO A 217 -17.99 14.96 5.86
CA PRO A 217 -17.94 15.68 4.59
C PRO A 217 -16.84 16.77 4.54
N THR A 218 -16.18 17.09 5.64
CA THR A 218 -15.31 18.27 5.79
C THR A 218 -14.20 18.28 4.73
N HIS A 219 -13.43 17.21 4.61
CA HIS A 219 -12.38 17.14 3.60
C HIS A 219 -12.93 16.99 2.17
N PHE A 220 -14.11 16.39 1.97
CA PHE A 220 -14.77 16.41 0.66
C PHE A 220 -15.07 17.85 0.20
N ILE A 221 -15.57 18.68 1.11
CA ILE A 221 -15.86 20.09 0.82
C ILE A 221 -14.57 20.85 0.54
N SER A 222 -13.55 20.71 1.40
CA SER A 222 -12.28 21.40 1.27
C SER A 222 -11.59 21.07 -0.05
N PHE A 223 -11.39 19.79 -0.36
CA PHE A 223 -10.72 19.33 -1.60
C PHE A 223 -11.56 19.65 -2.86
N SER A 224 -12.88 19.68 -2.73
CA SER A 224 -13.77 20.16 -3.77
C SER A 224 -13.54 21.65 -4.08
N LYS A 225 -13.40 22.49 -3.05
CA LYS A 225 -13.07 23.92 -3.21
C LYS A 225 -11.70 24.13 -3.85
N MET A 226 -10.72 23.28 -3.54
CA MET A 226 -9.41 23.27 -4.18
C MET A 226 -9.45 22.76 -5.64
N GLY A 227 -10.59 22.21 -6.09
CA GLY A 227 -10.74 21.70 -7.45
C GLY A 227 -10.03 20.37 -7.71
N MET A 228 -9.75 19.60 -6.67
CA MET A 228 -9.01 18.33 -6.77
C MET A 228 -9.92 17.13 -7.08
N LEU A 229 -11.21 17.18 -6.70
CA LEU A 229 -12.10 16.03 -6.76
C LEU A 229 -12.78 15.87 -8.12
N SER A 230 -12.87 14.63 -8.57
CA SER A 230 -13.67 14.20 -9.72
C SER A 230 -15.16 14.44 -9.44
N ARG A 231 -15.87 15.00 -10.44
CA ARG A 231 -17.31 15.29 -10.35
C ARG A 231 -18.20 14.12 -10.71
N ASP A 232 -17.68 13.21 -11.50
CA ASP A 232 -18.41 12.08 -12.08
C ASP A 232 -18.04 10.73 -11.42
N GLY A 233 -17.24 10.77 -10.34
CA GLY A 233 -16.92 9.58 -9.57
C GLY A 233 -15.90 8.63 -10.23
N VAL A 234 -15.12 9.14 -11.16
CA VAL A 234 -14.13 8.30 -11.89
C VAL A 234 -12.73 8.88 -11.74
N CYS A 235 -11.79 8.07 -11.31
CA CYS A 235 -10.37 8.38 -11.29
C CYS A 235 -9.75 7.93 -12.62
N ARG A 236 -9.57 8.87 -13.56
CA ARG A 236 -9.08 8.60 -14.93
C ARG A 236 -7.59 8.87 -15.03
N THR A 237 -6.79 7.94 -14.53
CA THR A 237 -5.33 8.05 -14.59
C THR A 237 -4.85 8.10 -16.04
N PHE A 238 -4.02 9.09 -16.38
CA PHE A 238 -3.40 9.34 -17.69
C PHE A 238 -4.37 9.59 -18.87
N ASP A 239 -5.68 9.61 -18.62
CA ASP A 239 -6.70 9.74 -19.66
C ASP A 239 -6.95 11.21 -20.06
N ASP A 240 -7.39 11.44 -21.30
CA ASP A 240 -7.72 12.77 -21.84
C ASP A 240 -8.87 13.44 -21.12
N LYS A 241 -9.75 12.67 -20.45
CA LYS A 241 -10.90 13.14 -19.65
C LYS A 241 -10.59 13.22 -18.16
N ALA A 242 -9.30 13.16 -17.76
CA ALA A 242 -8.90 13.34 -16.38
C ALA A 242 -9.44 14.67 -15.80
N ASN A 243 -10.23 14.59 -14.73
CA ASN A 243 -10.94 15.73 -14.15
C ASN A 243 -10.80 15.87 -12.63
N GLY A 244 -9.94 15.08 -12.01
CA GLY A 244 -9.71 15.00 -10.58
C GLY A 244 -9.73 13.58 -10.07
N TYR A 245 -9.39 13.39 -8.80
CA TYR A 245 -9.42 12.07 -8.17
C TYR A 245 -10.71 11.82 -7.37
N VAL A 246 -10.98 10.57 -7.08
CA VAL A 246 -12.02 10.13 -6.15
C VAL A 246 -11.36 9.74 -4.84
N ARG A 247 -11.84 10.23 -3.69
CA ARG A 247 -11.34 9.85 -2.37
C ARG A 247 -11.68 8.40 -2.06
N GLY A 248 -10.82 7.70 -1.32
CA GLY A 248 -11.08 6.32 -0.91
C GLY A 248 -10.63 6.04 0.51
N GLU A 249 -11.31 5.10 1.14
CA GLU A 249 -10.93 4.47 2.40
C GLU A 249 -9.98 3.32 2.15
N GLY A 250 -9.16 2.97 3.12
CA GLY A 250 -8.32 1.79 3.06
C GLY A 250 -7.38 1.68 4.21
N ALA A 251 -6.99 0.46 4.51
CA ALA A 251 -5.96 0.15 5.48
C ALA A 251 -5.15 -1.05 5.02
N ALA A 252 -3.85 -0.99 5.25
CA ALA A 252 -2.97 -2.12 4.95
C ALA A 252 -1.74 -2.10 5.85
N LEU A 253 -1.21 -3.29 6.11
CA LEU A 253 0.05 -3.53 6.81
C LEU A 253 0.87 -4.56 6.05
N VAL A 254 2.18 -4.37 6.09
CA VAL A 254 3.18 -5.37 5.70
C VAL A 254 4.14 -5.62 6.86
N LEU A 255 4.63 -6.85 7.00
CA LEU A 255 5.67 -7.21 7.95
C LEU A 255 7.02 -7.28 7.23
N LEU A 256 7.97 -6.47 7.69
CA LEU A 256 9.30 -6.35 7.12
C LEU A 256 10.34 -7.06 7.99
N LYS A 257 11.34 -7.66 7.34
CA LYS A 257 12.48 -8.33 7.98
C LYS A 257 13.71 -8.21 7.09
N PRO A 258 14.94 -8.09 7.63
CA PRO A 258 16.14 -8.19 6.80
C PRO A 258 16.13 -9.47 5.97
N LEU A 259 16.45 -9.38 4.67
CA LEU A 259 16.31 -10.48 3.72
C LEU A 259 17.10 -11.71 4.13
N ASP A 260 18.34 -11.51 4.61
CA ASP A 260 19.22 -12.59 5.08
C ASP A 260 18.63 -13.36 6.28
N ARG A 261 17.91 -12.64 7.17
CA ARG A 261 17.19 -13.26 8.30
C ARG A 261 15.93 -13.98 7.82
N ALA A 262 15.17 -13.39 6.90
CA ALA A 262 13.97 -14.01 6.34
C ALA A 262 14.32 -15.35 5.63
N ILE A 263 15.42 -15.39 4.88
CA ILE A 263 15.91 -16.62 4.23
C ILE A 263 16.36 -17.67 5.26
N ARG A 264 17.09 -17.27 6.31
CA ARG A 264 17.51 -18.19 7.37
C ARG A 264 16.37 -18.79 8.17
N ASP A 265 15.33 -17.99 8.41
CA ASP A 265 14.17 -18.37 9.20
C ASP A 265 13.13 -19.10 8.34
N ASP A 266 13.43 -19.33 7.05
CA ASP A 266 12.56 -19.99 6.06
C ASP A 266 11.22 -19.29 5.85
N ASP A 267 11.21 -17.96 5.96
CA ASP A 267 9.99 -17.16 5.78
C ASP A 267 9.48 -17.20 4.35
N ARG A 268 8.17 -17.13 4.19
CA ARG A 268 7.57 -16.84 2.89
C ARG A 268 7.83 -15.38 2.54
N ILE A 269 8.51 -15.11 1.43
CA ILE A 269 8.85 -13.78 0.97
C ILE A 269 7.88 -13.37 -0.15
N TRP A 270 7.14 -12.29 0.06
CA TRP A 270 6.24 -11.70 -0.94
C TRP A 270 6.99 -10.90 -2.01
N GLY A 271 8.06 -10.26 -1.64
CA GLY A 271 8.91 -9.45 -2.47
C GLY A 271 10.02 -8.81 -1.65
N VAL A 272 10.98 -8.21 -2.33
CA VAL A 272 12.17 -7.61 -1.72
C VAL A 272 12.20 -6.11 -2.02
N ILE A 273 12.33 -5.30 -0.98
CA ILE A 273 12.57 -3.86 -1.10
C ILE A 273 14.05 -3.65 -1.34
N ARG A 274 14.41 -3.26 -2.58
CA ARG A 274 15.79 -3.03 -3.02
C ARG A 274 16.24 -1.60 -2.77
N GLY A 275 15.34 -0.64 -2.94
CA GLY A 275 15.64 0.77 -2.78
C GLY A 275 14.44 1.59 -2.36
N THR A 276 14.69 2.63 -1.58
CA THR A 276 13.67 3.62 -1.19
C THR A 276 14.29 5.00 -1.17
N ALA A 277 13.53 6.02 -1.57
CA ALA A 277 13.93 7.41 -1.42
C ALA A 277 12.75 8.30 -1.09
N VAL A 278 13.04 9.38 -0.38
CA VAL A 278 12.08 10.44 0.00
C VAL A 278 12.76 11.78 -0.23
N ASN A 279 12.03 12.74 -0.81
CA ASN A 279 12.46 14.12 -0.92
C ASN A 279 11.28 15.09 -0.79
N HIS A 280 11.56 16.37 -0.88
CA HIS A 280 10.55 17.42 -0.94
C HIS A 280 10.68 18.23 -2.23
N GLY A 281 9.56 18.64 -2.81
CA GLY A 281 9.49 19.39 -4.07
C GLY A 281 10.15 20.80 -4.04
N GLY A 282 10.58 21.26 -2.85
CA GLY A 282 11.13 22.59 -2.69
C GLY A 282 10.10 23.69 -2.95
N LYS A 283 10.58 24.87 -3.38
CA LYS A 283 9.72 26.01 -3.73
C LYS A 283 9.24 25.88 -5.17
N VAL A 284 7.94 25.79 -5.36
CA VAL A 284 7.22 25.77 -6.64
C VAL A 284 6.17 26.87 -6.67
N ASP A 285 5.38 27.00 -7.74
CA ASP A 285 4.41 28.09 -7.91
C ASP A 285 3.40 28.21 -6.77
N THR A 286 2.88 27.09 -6.29
CA THR A 286 1.98 27.03 -5.12
C THR A 286 2.36 25.83 -4.25
N LEU A 287 1.98 25.86 -2.97
CA LEU A 287 2.26 24.76 -2.03
C LEU A 287 1.83 23.38 -2.55
N THR A 288 0.80 23.33 -3.37
CA THR A 288 0.22 22.07 -3.88
C THR A 288 0.62 21.73 -5.33
N THR A 289 1.45 22.55 -5.96
CA THR A 289 1.94 22.27 -7.32
C THR A 289 3.03 21.19 -7.24
N PRO A 290 2.90 20.05 -7.95
CA PRO A 290 3.95 19.05 -7.97
C PRO A 290 5.16 19.52 -8.80
N SER A 291 6.37 19.01 -8.49
CA SER A 291 7.63 19.26 -9.19
C SER A 291 8.09 18.01 -9.94
N ASP A 292 8.11 18.06 -11.27
CA ASP A 292 8.64 16.97 -12.10
C ASP A 292 10.14 16.73 -11.88
N VAL A 293 10.89 17.78 -11.53
CA VAL A 293 12.30 17.67 -11.18
C VAL A 293 12.48 16.85 -9.91
N ALA A 294 11.79 17.23 -8.82
CA ALA A 294 11.90 16.51 -7.55
C ALA A 294 11.34 15.09 -7.62
N GLN A 295 10.24 14.88 -8.36
CA GLN A 295 9.73 13.53 -8.63
C GLN A 295 10.75 12.68 -9.40
N GLY A 296 11.39 13.25 -10.43
CA GLY A 296 12.45 12.58 -11.18
C GLY A 296 13.65 12.22 -10.30
N GLU A 297 14.08 13.15 -9.44
CA GLU A 297 15.20 12.95 -8.52
C GLU A 297 14.93 11.83 -7.51
N VAL A 298 13.76 11.80 -6.84
CA VAL A 298 13.44 10.76 -5.86
C VAL A 298 13.34 9.38 -6.50
N ILE A 299 12.80 9.30 -7.72
CA ILE A 299 12.74 8.05 -8.49
C ILE A 299 14.15 7.58 -8.84
N ALA A 300 14.98 8.45 -9.43
CA ALA A 300 16.35 8.12 -9.81
C ALA A 300 17.22 7.73 -8.60
N GLU A 301 17.01 8.37 -7.45
CA GLU A 301 17.71 8.04 -6.21
C GLU A 301 17.32 6.64 -5.69
N ALA A 302 16.02 6.31 -5.65
CA ALA A 302 15.55 5.00 -5.20
C ALA A 302 16.10 3.87 -6.08
N TRP A 303 16.06 4.02 -7.41
CA TRP A 303 16.62 3.06 -8.35
C TRP A 303 18.15 2.98 -8.29
N GLY A 304 18.84 4.13 -8.10
CA GLY A 304 20.27 4.17 -7.87
C GLY A 304 20.70 3.42 -6.62
N ARG A 305 19.96 3.56 -5.52
CA ARG A 305 20.17 2.79 -4.28
C ARG A 305 19.90 1.29 -4.46
N ALA A 306 18.96 0.94 -5.33
CA ALA A 306 18.67 -0.45 -5.66
C ALA A 306 19.78 -1.11 -6.51
N GLY A 307 20.65 -0.33 -7.14
CA GLY A 307 21.70 -0.83 -8.04
C GLY A 307 21.13 -1.48 -9.30
N ILE A 308 19.92 -1.07 -9.75
CA ILE A 308 19.18 -1.66 -10.86
C ILE A 308 19.23 -0.70 -12.05
N ALA A 309 19.54 -1.25 -13.22
CA ALA A 309 19.60 -0.48 -14.44
C ALA A 309 18.19 -0.18 -15.00
N PRO A 310 17.95 0.99 -15.64
CA PRO A 310 16.61 1.40 -16.05
C PRO A 310 15.94 0.47 -17.05
N HIS A 311 16.69 -0.25 -17.89
CA HIS A 311 16.13 -1.24 -18.83
C HIS A 311 15.62 -2.52 -18.14
N GLU A 312 15.95 -2.72 -16.86
CA GLU A 312 15.48 -3.86 -16.06
C GLU A 312 14.20 -3.55 -15.28
N ILE A 313 13.65 -2.33 -15.44
CA ILE A 313 12.42 -1.89 -14.79
C ILE A 313 11.25 -2.23 -15.70
N ASP A 314 10.39 -3.15 -15.27
CA ASP A 314 9.27 -3.67 -16.07
C ASP A 314 7.98 -2.89 -15.90
N TYR A 315 7.77 -2.33 -14.70
CA TYR A 315 6.49 -1.75 -14.30
C TYR A 315 6.67 -0.61 -13.30
N VAL A 316 5.84 0.40 -13.42
CA VAL A 316 5.68 1.43 -12.38
C VAL A 316 4.21 1.55 -12.00
N GLU A 317 3.93 1.28 -10.74
CA GLU A 317 2.69 1.66 -10.08
C GLU A 317 2.77 3.15 -9.76
N ALA A 318 2.18 3.95 -10.61
CA ALA A 318 2.27 5.39 -10.56
C ALA A 318 1.42 5.99 -9.43
N HIS A 319 1.76 7.20 -9.02
CA HIS A 319 0.86 7.99 -8.18
C HIS A 319 -0.47 8.23 -8.89
N GLY A 320 -0.46 8.62 -10.16
CA GLY A 320 -1.56 8.48 -11.11
C GLY A 320 -2.94 8.89 -10.60
N THR A 321 -3.11 10.15 -10.17
CA THR A 321 -4.34 10.63 -9.51
C THR A 321 -5.50 10.91 -10.46
N GLY A 322 -5.30 10.89 -11.77
CA GLY A 322 -6.34 11.26 -12.74
C GLY A 322 -6.60 12.77 -12.78
N THR A 323 -5.59 13.57 -12.50
CA THR A 323 -5.69 15.02 -12.58
C THR A 323 -5.09 15.55 -13.89
N ALA A 324 -5.77 16.48 -14.53
CA ALA A 324 -5.35 17.01 -15.83
C ALA A 324 -3.94 17.66 -15.86
N LYS A 325 -3.42 18.07 -14.69
CA LYS A 325 -2.09 18.66 -14.54
C LYS A 325 -1.09 17.71 -13.89
N GLY A 326 -1.52 16.95 -12.88
CA GLY A 326 -0.61 16.10 -12.09
C GLY A 326 -0.04 14.95 -12.88
N ASP A 327 -0.87 14.24 -13.64
CA ASP A 327 -0.45 13.08 -14.42
C ASP A 327 0.65 13.42 -15.46
N PRO A 328 0.55 14.52 -16.27
CA PRO A 328 1.64 14.92 -17.16
C PRO A 328 2.94 15.29 -16.43
N ILE A 329 2.85 15.90 -15.24
CA ILE A 329 4.03 16.25 -14.43
C ILE A 329 4.73 14.98 -13.93
N GLU A 330 3.97 14.00 -13.47
CA GLU A 330 4.51 12.70 -13.04
C GLU A 330 5.23 11.98 -14.19
N ILE A 331 4.64 11.97 -15.38
CA ILE A 331 5.28 11.37 -16.57
C ILE A 331 6.56 12.13 -16.93
N SER A 332 6.59 13.47 -16.83
CA SER A 332 7.81 14.27 -17.00
C SER A 332 8.89 13.85 -15.98
N GLY A 333 8.52 13.66 -14.72
CA GLY A 333 9.40 13.16 -13.65
C GLY A 333 9.98 11.78 -13.97
N LEU A 334 9.13 10.83 -14.38
CA LEU A 334 9.56 9.49 -14.80
C LEU A 334 10.54 9.54 -15.98
N LYS A 335 10.27 10.36 -17.02
CA LYS A 335 11.18 10.56 -18.15
C LYS A 335 12.56 11.07 -17.69
N ARG A 336 12.57 12.08 -16.81
CA ARG A 336 13.82 12.62 -16.23
C ARG A 336 14.60 11.54 -15.47
N ALA A 337 13.93 10.76 -14.64
CA ALA A 337 14.56 9.69 -13.87
C ALA A 337 15.21 8.64 -14.78
N PHE A 338 14.47 8.13 -15.76
CA PHE A 338 14.98 7.11 -16.68
C PHE A 338 16.11 7.65 -17.57
N SER A 339 16.01 8.88 -18.08
CA SER A 339 17.09 9.52 -18.85
C SER A 339 18.36 9.69 -18.00
N SER A 340 18.21 10.14 -16.74
CA SER A 340 19.34 10.29 -15.81
C SER A 340 20.01 8.95 -15.50
N LEU A 341 19.22 7.90 -15.27
CA LEU A 341 19.72 6.55 -15.01
C LEU A 341 20.38 5.95 -16.26
N ALA A 342 19.78 6.10 -17.44
CA ALA A 342 20.34 5.63 -18.70
C ALA A 342 21.71 6.26 -18.97
N LEU A 343 21.83 7.58 -18.77
CA LEU A 343 23.11 8.29 -18.89
C LEU A 343 24.14 7.79 -17.87
N ARG A 344 23.74 7.59 -16.61
CA ARG A 344 24.62 7.10 -15.54
C ARG A 344 25.16 5.70 -15.81
N HIS A 345 24.35 4.82 -16.38
CA HIS A 345 24.72 3.46 -16.73
C HIS A 345 25.33 3.33 -18.12
N GLY A 346 25.34 4.40 -18.95
CA GLY A 346 25.85 4.36 -20.31
C GLY A 346 25.09 3.42 -21.24
N ILE A 347 23.76 3.34 -21.08
CA ILE A 347 22.89 2.39 -21.82
C ILE A 347 21.75 3.14 -22.50
N GLU A 348 21.25 2.52 -23.58
CA GLU A 348 19.96 2.89 -24.16
C GLU A 348 18.83 2.05 -23.52
N VAL A 349 17.70 2.70 -23.23
CA VAL A 349 16.51 2.03 -22.70
C VAL A 349 15.54 1.78 -23.87
N PRO A 350 15.14 0.53 -24.10
CA PRO A 350 14.20 0.22 -25.19
C PRO A 350 12.87 0.96 -25.01
N GLU A 351 12.28 1.36 -26.13
CA GLU A 351 10.92 1.92 -26.11
C GLU A 351 9.90 0.87 -25.66
N HIS A 352 8.84 1.31 -25.02
CA HIS A 352 7.69 0.45 -24.59
C HIS A 352 8.07 -0.80 -23.79
N CYS A 353 9.11 -0.71 -22.95
CA CYS A 353 9.54 -1.81 -22.09
C CYS A 353 9.06 -1.72 -20.64
N CYS A 354 8.50 -0.56 -20.22
CA CYS A 354 8.04 -0.32 -18.85
C CYS A 354 6.55 0.07 -18.83
N GLY A 355 5.71 -0.84 -18.30
CA GLY A 355 4.27 -0.62 -18.16
C GLY A 355 3.92 0.36 -17.04
N LEU A 356 2.94 1.22 -17.25
CA LEU A 356 2.40 2.14 -16.24
C LEU A 356 0.98 1.75 -15.85
N GLY A 357 0.70 1.74 -14.56
CA GLY A 357 -0.64 1.54 -13.99
C GLY A 357 -0.88 2.36 -12.73
N SER A 358 -2.11 2.38 -12.26
CA SER A 358 -2.47 2.97 -10.97
C SER A 358 -3.72 2.31 -10.40
N VAL A 359 -3.63 1.85 -9.16
CA VAL A 359 -4.74 1.23 -8.42
C VAL A 359 -5.88 2.20 -8.14
N LYS A 360 -5.59 3.50 -8.17
CA LYS A 360 -6.58 4.55 -7.87
C LYS A 360 -7.77 4.56 -8.83
N ALA A 361 -7.59 4.06 -10.04
CA ALA A 361 -8.68 3.86 -10.99
C ALA A 361 -9.71 2.83 -10.51
N ASN A 362 -9.31 1.85 -9.69
CA ASN A 362 -10.17 0.79 -9.16
C ASN A 362 -10.85 1.18 -7.84
N ILE A 363 -10.11 1.74 -6.88
CA ILE A 363 -10.52 1.91 -5.48
C ILE A 363 -10.53 3.36 -5.00
N GLY A 364 -10.19 4.33 -5.87
CA GLY A 364 -9.99 5.72 -5.49
C GLY A 364 -8.63 5.98 -4.85
N HIS A 365 -8.42 7.22 -4.45
CA HIS A 365 -7.20 7.67 -3.79
C HIS A 365 -7.34 7.48 -2.27
N LEU A 366 -6.60 6.53 -1.72
CA LEU A 366 -6.64 6.18 -0.30
C LEU A 366 -5.79 7.11 0.58
N GLU A 367 -5.42 8.28 0.08
CA GLU A 367 -4.67 9.31 0.81
C GLU A 367 -3.45 8.72 1.53
N ALA A 368 -3.40 8.72 2.86
CA ALA A 368 -2.27 8.19 3.62
C ALA A 368 -1.98 6.69 3.35
N ALA A 369 -3.00 5.90 3.01
CA ALA A 369 -2.86 4.48 2.69
C ALA A 369 -2.56 4.19 1.21
N ALA A 370 -2.54 5.21 0.34
CA ALA A 370 -2.46 5.03 -1.11
C ALA A 370 -1.20 4.28 -1.56
N GLY A 371 -0.05 4.58 -0.95
CA GLY A 371 1.21 3.91 -1.27
C GLY A 371 1.20 2.42 -0.94
N MET A 372 0.56 2.02 0.18
CA MET A 372 0.41 0.61 0.54
C MET A 372 -0.50 -0.14 -0.43
N ALA A 373 -1.57 0.49 -0.91
CA ALA A 373 -2.44 -0.12 -1.91
C ALA A 373 -1.69 -0.41 -3.22
N GLY A 374 -0.88 0.55 -3.69
CA GLY A 374 -0.01 0.37 -4.86
C GLY A 374 1.05 -0.70 -4.64
N LEU A 375 1.66 -0.75 -3.46
CA LEU A 375 2.63 -1.77 -3.08
C LEU A 375 2.01 -3.17 -3.13
N ILE A 376 0.86 -3.37 -2.47
CA ILE A 376 0.19 -4.69 -2.42
C ILE A 376 -0.27 -5.12 -3.82
N LYS A 377 -0.81 -4.21 -4.64
CA LYS A 377 -1.10 -4.51 -6.05
C LYS A 377 0.14 -5.00 -6.78
N THR A 378 1.27 -4.31 -6.63
CA THR A 378 2.54 -4.67 -7.28
C THR A 378 3.03 -6.06 -6.85
N LEU A 379 2.97 -6.38 -5.55
CA LEU A 379 3.31 -7.70 -5.02
C LEU A 379 2.41 -8.80 -5.59
N LEU A 380 1.11 -8.53 -5.69
CA LEU A 380 0.15 -9.46 -6.29
C LEU A 380 0.43 -9.66 -7.80
N CYS A 381 0.74 -8.58 -8.53
CA CYS A 381 1.14 -8.67 -9.94
C CYS A 381 2.39 -9.56 -10.12
N MET A 382 3.40 -9.40 -9.27
CA MET A 382 4.61 -10.24 -9.28
C MET A 382 4.27 -11.70 -9.00
N ARG A 383 3.48 -11.95 -7.95
CA ARG A 383 3.09 -13.31 -7.53
C ARG A 383 2.31 -14.06 -8.60
N HIS A 384 1.41 -13.37 -9.30
CA HIS A 384 0.58 -13.98 -10.34
C HIS A 384 1.17 -13.88 -11.75
N GLY A 385 2.29 -13.19 -11.94
CA GLY A 385 2.92 -12.99 -13.24
C GLY A 385 2.00 -12.29 -14.24
N SER A 386 1.17 -11.35 -13.77
CA SER A 386 0.16 -10.68 -14.59
C SER A 386 -0.01 -9.22 -14.19
N LEU A 387 -0.17 -8.34 -15.17
CA LEU A 387 -0.51 -6.93 -14.98
C LEU A 387 -1.98 -6.72 -15.34
N PRO A 388 -2.83 -6.27 -14.39
CA PRO A 388 -4.22 -5.94 -14.68
C PRO A 388 -4.30 -4.66 -15.53
N ALA A 389 -5.39 -4.53 -16.30
CA ALA A 389 -5.66 -3.33 -17.08
C ALA A 389 -5.82 -2.10 -16.19
N LEU A 390 -5.39 -0.94 -16.70
CA LEU A 390 -5.71 0.34 -16.08
C LEU A 390 -7.19 0.67 -16.33
N THR A 391 -7.99 0.57 -15.27
CA THR A 391 -9.44 0.81 -15.31
C THR A 391 -9.74 2.23 -15.77
N HIS A 392 -10.78 2.42 -16.57
CA HIS A 392 -11.25 3.71 -17.09
C HIS A 392 -10.28 4.46 -18.03
N PHE A 393 -9.20 3.83 -18.49
CA PHE A 393 -8.34 4.41 -19.51
C PHE A 393 -8.94 4.15 -20.90
N THR A 394 -9.09 5.21 -21.69
CA THR A 394 -9.63 5.14 -23.06
C THR A 394 -8.73 5.80 -24.09
N LYS A 395 -8.11 6.91 -23.74
CA LYS A 395 -7.24 7.69 -24.61
C LYS A 395 -6.24 8.50 -23.79
N LEU A 396 -4.99 8.49 -24.23
CA LEU A 396 -3.91 9.20 -23.55
C LEU A 396 -4.19 10.72 -23.49
N ASN A 397 -3.90 11.30 -22.34
CA ASN A 397 -3.94 12.75 -22.13
C ASN A 397 -3.03 13.44 -23.18
N PRO A 398 -3.52 14.43 -23.96
CA PRO A 398 -2.75 15.06 -25.02
C PRO A 398 -1.48 15.82 -24.56
N ARG A 399 -1.32 16.01 -23.25
CA ARG A 399 -0.10 16.58 -22.65
C ARG A 399 0.94 15.52 -22.31
N ILE A 400 0.63 14.25 -22.48
CA ILE A 400 1.54 13.13 -22.28
C ILE A 400 1.96 12.61 -23.66
N ASP A 401 3.26 12.49 -23.86
CA ASP A 401 3.85 11.90 -25.04
C ASP A 401 4.80 10.79 -24.62
N PHE A 402 4.65 9.59 -25.20
CA PHE A 402 5.50 8.44 -24.95
C PHE A 402 6.48 8.14 -26.10
N ALA A 403 6.49 8.92 -27.17
CA ALA A 403 7.43 8.73 -28.26
C ALA A 403 8.89 8.83 -27.76
N GLY A 404 9.72 7.89 -28.14
CA GLY A 404 11.13 7.83 -27.70
C GLY A 404 11.30 7.54 -26.20
N THR A 405 10.30 6.93 -25.54
CA THR A 405 10.36 6.60 -24.10
C THR A 405 10.12 5.11 -23.84
N PRO A 406 10.59 4.59 -22.72
CA PRO A 406 10.32 3.19 -22.34
C PRO A 406 8.86 2.93 -21.92
N PHE A 407 8.04 3.95 -21.78
CA PHE A 407 6.74 3.84 -21.11
C PHE A 407 5.60 3.49 -22.07
N TYR A 408 4.64 2.73 -21.54
CA TYR A 408 3.33 2.52 -22.13
C TYR A 408 2.28 2.35 -21.01
N VAL A 409 1.03 2.65 -21.29
CA VAL A 409 -0.07 2.37 -20.35
C VAL A 409 -0.47 0.90 -20.47
N VAL A 410 -0.64 0.22 -19.35
CA VAL A 410 -1.21 -1.14 -19.33
C VAL A 410 -2.72 -1.02 -19.54
N ASP A 411 -3.16 -0.89 -20.80
CA ASP A 411 -4.56 -0.66 -21.20
C ASP A 411 -5.42 -1.93 -21.24
N ARG A 412 -4.78 -3.09 -21.16
CA ARG A 412 -5.41 -4.41 -21.09
C ARG A 412 -4.64 -5.33 -20.17
N GLN A 413 -5.33 -6.32 -19.62
CA GLN A 413 -4.64 -7.38 -18.86
C GLN A 413 -3.61 -8.08 -19.73
N GLN A 414 -2.41 -8.25 -19.20
CA GLN A 414 -1.32 -8.90 -19.91
C GLN A 414 -0.45 -9.75 -18.96
N ALA A 415 0.18 -10.77 -19.51
CA ALA A 415 1.19 -11.54 -18.80
C ALA A 415 2.39 -10.64 -18.44
N TRP A 416 2.99 -10.92 -17.31
CA TRP A 416 4.26 -10.30 -16.89
C TRP A 416 5.32 -11.41 -16.78
N PRO A 417 5.93 -11.84 -17.90
CA PRO A 417 6.97 -12.86 -17.88
C PRO A 417 8.25 -12.32 -17.24
N ARG A 418 9.07 -13.19 -16.65
CA ARG A 418 10.45 -12.86 -16.33
C ARG A 418 11.23 -12.73 -17.65
N ARG A 419 12.18 -11.79 -17.68
CA ARG A 419 13.05 -11.58 -18.83
C ARG A 419 14.29 -12.47 -18.73
N ALA A 420 14.83 -12.90 -19.87
CA ALA A 420 16.13 -13.53 -19.89
C ALA A 420 17.25 -12.47 -19.83
N ASP A 421 18.30 -12.72 -19.07
CA ASP A 421 19.56 -11.97 -19.13
C ASP A 421 20.41 -12.38 -20.35
N ALA A 422 21.51 -11.68 -20.57
CA ALA A 422 22.44 -11.96 -21.67
C ALA A 422 23.12 -13.36 -21.57
N GLY A 423 23.12 -13.98 -20.40
CA GLY A 423 23.63 -15.32 -20.14
C GLY A 423 22.58 -16.43 -20.22
N GLY A 424 21.33 -16.08 -20.51
CA GLY A 424 20.19 -17.03 -20.55
C GLY A 424 19.58 -17.32 -19.18
N GLY A 425 20.02 -16.63 -18.09
CA GLY A 425 19.38 -16.64 -16.78
C GLY A 425 18.07 -15.84 -16.78
N MET A 426 17.16 -16.16 -15.85
CA MET A 426 15.88 -15.42 -15.74
C MET A 426 16.01 -14.31 -14.69
N LEU A 427 15.89 -13.06 -15.12
CA LEU A 427 15.83 -11.89 -14.24
C LEU A 427 14.52 -11.88 -13.45
N PRO A 428 14.56 -11.54 -12.15
CA PRO A 428 13.35 -11.32 -11.37
C PRO A 428 12.56 -10.12 -11.92
N ARG A 429 11.26 -10.12 -11.74
CA ARG A 429 10.39 -8.96 -12.06
C ARG A 429 10.74 -7.80 -11.15
N ARG A 430 10.78 -6.58 -11.70
CA ARG A 430 11.13 -5.36 -10.98
C ARG A 430 10.14 -4.26 -11.24
N ALA A 431 9.75 -3.57 -10.17
CA ALA A 431 8.79 -2.49 -10.26
C ALA A 431 9.15 -1.32 -9.32
N GLY A 432 8.69 -0.14 -9.72
CA GLY A 432 8.63 1.04 -8.86
C GLY A 432 7.23 1.32 -8.36
N VAL A 433 7.12 1.86 -7.15
CA VAL A 433 5.86 2.35 -6.57
C VAL A 433 6.05 3.80 -6.16
N SER A 434 5.24 4.71 -6.71
CA SER A 434 5.31 6.15 -6.45
C SER A 434 4.17 6.63 -5.58
N SER A 435 4.45 7.52 -4.64
CA SER A 435 3.42 8.25 -3.92
C SER A 435 3.90 9.68 -3.63
N PHE A 436 3.11 10.67 -4.09
CA PHE A 436 3.47 12.08 -4.02
C PHE A 436 2.43 12.86 -3.22
N GLY A 437 2.86 13.46 -2.09
CA GLY A 437 1.99 14.23 -1.22
C GLY A 437 1.69 15.62 -1.80
N PHE A 438 0.46 16.07 -1.69
CA PHE A 438 0.06 17.41 -2.16
C PHE A 438 0.74 18.56 -1.41
N GLY A 439 1.45 18.28 -0.32
CA GLY A 439 2.34 19.20 0.40
C GLY A 439 3.80 19.16 -0.07
N GLY A 440 4.12 18.42 -1.15
CA GLY A 440 5.44 18.38 -1.78
C GLY A 440 6.35 17.24 -1.32
N VAL A 441 5.98 16.41 -0.36
CA VAL A 441 6.78 15.24 0.04
C VAL A 441 6.55 14.09 -0.94
N ASN A 442 7.61 13.64 -1.60
CA ASN A 442 7.60 12.57 -2.58
C ASN A 442 8.29 11.33 -2.02
N ALA A 443 7.76 10.16 -2.32
CA ALA A 443 8.35 8.87 -1.98
C ALA A 443 8.31 7.91 -3.18
N HIS A 444 9.39 7.15 -3.36
CA HIS A 444 9.47 6.09 -4.34
C HIS A 444 10.14 4.85 -3.74
N VAL A 445 9.60 3.68 -4.05
CA VAL A 445 10.06 2.39 -3.53
C VAL A 445 10.29 1.45 -4.71
N VAL A 446 11.42 0.73 -4.68
CA VAL A 446 11.80 -0.27 -5.67
C VAL A 446 11.59 -1.65 -5.10
N ILE A 447 10.76 -2.44 -5.76
CA ILE A 447 10.41 -3.82 -5.37
C ILE A 447 10.93 -4.79 -6.43
N GLU A 448 11.51 -5.88 -5.94
CA GLU A 448 11.97 -7.00 -6.76
C GLU A 448 11.24 -8.29 -6.32
N GLU A 449 10.90 -9.11 -7.28
CA GLU A 449 10.36 -10.45 -7.05
C GLU A 449 11.39 -11.31 -6.32
N HIS A 450 10.97 -12.01 -5.27
CA HIS A 450 11.81 -13.06 -4.67
C HIS A 450 11.61 -14.35 -5.44
N VAL A 451 12.68 -14.78 -6.12
CA VAL A 451 12.72 -16.09 -6.77
C VAL A 451 13.27 -17.10 -5.78
N ALA A 452 12.39 -17.85 -5.14
CA ALA A 452 12.80 -18.92 -4.24
C ALA A 452 13.61 -19.97 -5.02
N ALA A 453 14.70 -20.47 -4.43
CA ALA A 453 15.35 -21.68 -4.96
C ALA A 453 14.32 -22.82 -5.01
N GLU A 454 14.37 -23.63 -6.08
CA GLU A 454 13.50 -24.80 -6.18
C GLU A 454 13.71 -25.67 -4.93
N ARG A 455 12.71 -25.71 -4.07
CA ARG A 455 12.70 -26.67 -2.96
C ARG A 455 12.46 -28.03 -3.59
N ALA A 456 13.36 -28.98 -3.31
CA ALA A 456 13.04 -30.37 -3.54
C ALA A 456 11.71 -30.65 -2.84
N SER A 457 10.70 -31.07 -3.60
CA SER A 457 9.38 -31.43 -3.07
C SER A 457 9.62 -32.31 -1.83
N ALA A 458 9.20 -31.82 -0.66
CA ALA A 458 9.25 -32.64 0.55
C ALA A 458 8.48 -33.92 0.23
N ALA A 459 9.14 -35.07 0.34
CA ALA A 459 8.51 -36.36 0.07
C ALA A 459 7.22 -36.40 0.90
N ALA A 460 6.09 -36.62 0.23
CA ALA A 460 4.78 -36.70 0.88
C ALA A 460 4.89 -37.66 2.07
N THR A 461 4.77 -37.13 3.27
CA THR A 461 4.77 -37.96 4.49
C THR A 461 3.54 -38.83 4.45
N LYS A 462 3.73 -40.12 4.24
CA LYS A 462 2.65 -41.11 4.29
C LYS A 462 2.30 -41.36 5.75
N GLY A 463 1.24 -40.75 6.23
CA GLY A 463 0.75 -40.97 7.60
C GLY A 463 -0.48 -40.11 7.90
N PRO A 464 -1.19 -40.39 8.99
CA PRO A 464 -2.31 -39.56 9.41
C PRO A 464 -1.80 -38.18 9.82
N ALA A 465 -2.46 -37.14 9.34
CA ALA A 465 -2.20 -35.74 9.68
C ALA A 465 -3.22 -35.26 10.73
N LEU A 466 -2.74 -34.57 11.77
CA LEU A 466 -3.61 -34.01 12.82
C LEU A 466 -3.75 -32.50 12.60
N VAL A 467 -4.93 -32.08 12.18
CA VAL A 467 -5.27 -30.65 12.05
C VAL A 467 -5.90 -30.15 13.34
N VAL A 468 -5.29 -29.16 13.98
CA VAL A 468 -5.75 -28.59 15.24
C VAL A 468 -6.39 -27.23 15.00
N LEU A 469 -7.63 -27.04 15.47
CA LEU A 469 -8.32 -25.76 15.42
C LEU A 469 -8.63 -25.27 16.83
N SER A 470 -8.50 -23.97 17.07
CA SER A 470 -8.87 -23.35 18.34
C SER A 470 -9.53 -21.99 18.12
N ALA A 471 -10.44 -21.62 19.02
CA ALA A 471 -11.04 -20.30 19.07
C ALA A 471 -11.49 -19.96 20.49
N LYS A 472 -11.79 -18.68 20.77
CA LYS A 472 -12.24 -18.22 22.10
C LYS A 472 -13.69 -18.63 22.40
N THR A 473 -14.52 -18.90 21.39
CA THR A 473 -15.92 -19.34 21.52
C THR A 473 -16.22 -20.48 20.55
N GLY A 474 -17.24 -21.29 20.87
CA GLY A 474 -17.70 -22.39 19.99
C GLY A 474 -18.15 -21.88 18.62
N GLU A 475 -18.82 -20.73 18.56
CA GLU A 475 -19.24 -20.09 17.31
C GLU A 475 -18.03 -19.77 16.39
N ARG A 476 -16.99 -19.15 16.95
CA ARG A 476 -15.76 -18.85 16.22
C ARG A 476 -14.97 -20.09 15.82
N LEU A 477 -15.06 -21.15 16.61
CA LEU A 477 -14.45 -22.43 16.25
C LEU A 477 -15.14 -23.05 15.02
N CYS A 478 -16.47 -23.00 14.96
CA CYS A 478 -17.22 -23.43 13.77
C CYS A 478 -16.87 -22.59 12.54
N GLU A 479 -16.70 -21.27 12.71
CA GLU A 479 -16.29 -20.37 11.62
C GLU A 479 -14.87 -20.70 11.13
N GLN A 480 -13.92 -20.96 12.03
CA GLN A 480 -12.57 -21.40 11.65
C GLN A 480 -12.60 -22.73 10.88
N ALA A 481 -13.42 -23.68 11.31
CA ALA A 481 -13.58 -24.94 10.60
C ALA A 481 -14.18 -24.73 9.19
N ALA A 482 -15.17 -23.85 9.05
CA ALA A 482 -15.76 -23.49 7.76
C ALA A 482 -14.76 -22.81 6.82
N ASN A 483 -13.93 -21.90 7.36
CA ASN A 483 -12.87 -21.22 6.60
C ASN A 483 -11.82 -22.22 6.11
N LEU A 484 -11.40 -23.17 6.96
CA LEU A 484 -10.47 -24.21 6.56
C LEU A 484 -11.08 -25.11 5.48
N LEU A 485 -12.32 -25.54 5.64
CA LEU A 485 -13.02 -26.36 4.65
C LEU A 485 -13.10 -25.66 3.28
N ALA A 486 -13.43 -24.37 3.27
CA ALA A 486 -13.44 -23.57 2.04
C ALA A 486 -12.04 -23.44 1.40
N ALA A 487 -10.99 -23.38 2.21
CA ALA A 487 -9.62 -23.31 1.75
C ALA A 487 -9.11 -24.64 1.17
N LEU A 488 -9.56 -25.78 1.69
CA LEU A 488 -9.10 -27.12 1.27
C LEU A 488 -9.30 -27.40 -0.21
N SER A 489 -10.29 -26.81 -0.86
CA SER A 489 -10.52 -26.97 -2.31
C SER A 489 -9.36 -26.44 -3.17
N ARG A 490 -8.42 -25.70 -2.59
CA ARG A 490 -7.26 -25.11 -3.26
C ARG A 490 -5.99 -25.94 -3.14
N PHE A 491 -6.02 -27.00 -2.33
CA PHE A 491 -4.86 -27.84 -2.00
C PHE A 491 -5.03 -29.24 -2.59
N ALA A 492 -3.91 -29.86 -2.94
CA ALA A 492 -3.87 -31.26 -3.31
C ALA A 492 -3.73 -32.13 -2.04
N GLU A 493 -4.02 -33.44 -2.18
CA GLU A 493 -3.86 -34.38 -1.07
C GLU A 493 -2.40 -34.44 -0.55
N SER A 494 -1.42 -34.17 -1.44
CA SER A 494 0.00 -34.06 -1.09
C SER A 494 0.31 -32.92 -0.11
N ASP A 495 -0.56 -31.92 -0.01
CA ASP A 495 -0.33 -30.73 0.82
C ASP A 495 -0.82 -30.92 2.26
N LEU A 496 -1.47 -32.06 2.55
CA LEU A 496 -2.09 -32.32 3.86
C LEU A 496 -1.09 -32.19 5.01
N ALA A 497 0.14 -32.66 4.83
CA ALA A 497 1.18 -32.55 5.85
C ALA A 497 1.62 -31.10 6.15
N GLY A 498 1.52 -30.23 5.14
CA GLY A 498 1.80 -28.80 5.30
C GLY A 498 0.61 -28.00 5.88
N ILE A 499 -0.60 -28.57 5.83
CA ILE A 499 -1.82 -27.99 6.42
C ILE A 499 -1.93 -28.34 7.91
N ALA A 500 -1.47 -29.52 8.29
CA ALA A 500 -1.47 -30.04 9.66
C ALA A 500 -0.32 -29.53 10.51
#